data_5f9da968c22f5c80f49796ea753f0dc7
#
_entry.id   5f9da968c22f5c80f49796ea753f0dc7
#
_cell.length_a   1.000
_cell.length_b   1.000
_cell.length_c   1.000
_cell.angle_alpha   90.00
_cell.angle_beta   90.00
_cell.angle_gamma   90.00
#
_symmetry.space_group_name_H-M   'P 1'
#
loop_
_entity.id
_entity.type
_entity.pdbx_description
1 polymer ?
#
loop_
_entity_poly.entity_id
_entity_poly.type
_entity_poly.pdbx_seq_one_letter_code
_entity_poly.pdbx_strand_id
1 'polypeptide(L)'
;MQTHSLAERPDLVDAFWSIAGDWPTFMLQDPTSDRAYEAAVDAFPQLHLVVMEGEAAVARLHAVPFGHALADLPPRGWDAAMQEAEWLAAKGEAPDLSTISLIEARVAVDRRGEGLSGALLAEARRRYAALGCRDLLGPVRPTRKWLEPRTAADEYARRVREDGLPVDPWLRAHVRLGGRIVQVAPLSMTIPGTLAQWREWTGLPFDVDGSVEVEGGLAPVHVDLANDHAVYVEPNVWVHHDLRPLAG
;
A
#
# COMPACT_ATOMS: atom_id res chain seq x y z
N MET A 1 5.18 -15.19 -18.62
CA MET A 1 5.22 -14.68 -17.23
C MET A 1 4.62 -15.71 -16.29
N GLN A 2 5.24 -15.93 -15.14
CA GLN A 2 4.77 -16.85 -14.11
C GLN A 2 4.71 -16.13 -12.78
N THR A 3 3.65 -16.36 -12.00
CA THR A 3 3.50 -15.78 -10.66
C THR A 3 3.70 -16.85 -9.61
N HIS A 4 4.58 -16.59 -8.67
CA HIS A 4 4.90 -17.48 -7.55
C HIS A 4 4.68 -16.75 -6.22
N SER A 5 4.27 -17.50 -5.20
CA SER A 5 4.43 -17.02 -3.82
C SER A 5 5.83 -17.34 -3.31
N LEU A 6 6.30 -16.60 -2.31
CA LEU A 6 7.57 -16.91 -1.66
C LEU A 6 7.52 -18.23 -0.86
N ALA A 7 6.33 -18.70 -0.48
CA ALA A 7 6.17 -20.04 0.10
C ALA A 7 6.40 -21.16 -0.93
N GLU A 8 5.99 -20.97 -2.20
CA GLU A 8 6.24 -21.93 -3.30
C GLU A 8 7.70 -21.87 -3.77
N ARG A 9 8.32 -20.69 -3.77
CA ARG A 9 9.65 -20.42 -4.29
C ARG A 9 10.44 -19.50 -3.34
N PRO A 10 10.92 -20.05 -2.19
CA PRO A 10 11.72 -19.28 -1.23
C PRO A 10 13.01 -18.71 -1.83
N ASP A 11 13.54 -19.35 -2.86
CA ASP A 11 14.72 -18.91 -3.60
C ASP A 11 14.52 -17.59 -4.38
N LEU A 12 13.29 -17.12 -4.53
CA LEU A 12 12.97 -15.85 -5.20
C LEU A 12 12.90 -14.63 -4.26
N VAL A 13 13.27 -14.76 -2.98
CA VAL A 13 13.21 -13.65 -2.03
C VAL A 13 14.08 -12.47 -2.48
N ASP A 14 15.29 -12.70 -2.97
CA ASP A 14 16.16 -11.64 -3.49
C ASP A 14 15.56 -10.98 -4.75
N ALA A 15 14.97 -11.79 -5.63
CA ALA A 15 14.27 -11.28 -6.81
C ALA A 15 13.03 -10.46 -6.43
N PHE A 16 12.28 -10.87 -5.41
CA PHE A 16 11.16 -10.10 -4.86
C PHE A 16 11.61 -8.71 -4.39
N TRP A 17 12.74 -8.62 -3.68
CA TRP A 17 13.28 -7.35 -3.19
C TRP A 17 13.97 -6.51 -4.26
N SER A 18 14.48 -7.11 -5.34
CA SER A 18 15.24 -6.42 -6.39
C SER A 18 14.40 -5.46 -7.23
N ILE A 19 13.06 -5.56 -7.20
CA ILE A 19 12.20 -4.69 -8.00
C ILE A 19 12.25 -3.27 -7.45
N ALA A 20 13.06 -2.43 -8.11
CA ALA A 20 13.23 -1.03 -7.73
C ALA A 20 11.92 -0.24 -7.79
N GLY A 21 11.75 0.69 -6.87
CA GLY A 21 10.67 1.65 -6.85
C GLY A 21 11.20 3.08 -7.02
N ASP A 22 10.28 3.97 -7.30
CA ASP A 22 10.50 5.41 -7.43
C ASP A 22 9.79 6.19 -6.32
N TRP A 23 9.76 5.61 -5.12
CA TRP A 23 9.20 6.30 -3.97
C TRP A 23 10.01 7.56 -3.66
N PRO A 24 9.35 8.69 -3.34
CA PRO A 24 10.04 9.85 -2.79
C PRO A 24 10.88 9.46 -1.57
N THR A 25 12.06 10.07 -1.40
CA THR A 25 13.00 9.73 -0.32
C THR A 25 12.34 9.77 1.06
N PHE A 26 11.48 10.77 1.31
CA PHE A 26 10.79 10.89 2.59
C PHE A 26 9.83 9.72 2.88
N MET A 27 9.23 9.10 1.86
CA MET A 27 8.36 7.93 2.03
C MET A 27 9.12 6.70 2.52
N LEU A 28 10.43 6.63 2.23
CA LEU A 28 11.31 5.56 2.70
C LEU A 28 11.72 5.73 4.17
N GLN A 29 11.27 6.79 4.83
CA GLN A 29 11.58 7.09 6.22
C GLN A 29 10.41 6.74 7.17
N ASP A 30 9.46 5.95 6.70
CA ASP A 30 8.34 5.51 7.52
C ASP A 30 8.82 4.51 8.60
N PRO A 31 8.67 4.85 9.90
CA PRO A 31 9.21 4.04 10.98
C PRO A 31 8.49 2.70 11.17
N THR A 32 7.26 2.56 10.66
CA THR A 32 6.53 1.30 10.67
C THR A 32 7.07 0.37 9.60
N SER A 33 7.38 0.90 8.40
CA SER A 33 7.99 0.16 7.30
C SER A 33 9.32 -0.47 7.73
N ASP A 34 10.21 0.30 8.32
CA ASP A 34 11.55 -0.15 8.73
C ASP A 34 11.52 -1.37 9.68
N ARG A 35 10.49 -1.46 10.52
CA ARG A 35 10.37 -2.56 11.49
C ARG A 35 9.62 -3.78 10.96
N ALA A 36 8.55 -3.55 10.19
CA ALA A 36 7.54 -4.57 9.96
C ALA A 36 7.68 -5.28 8.60
N TYR A 37 8.34 -4.67 7.61
CA TYR A 37 8.31 -5.15 6.23
C TYR A 37 8.98 -6.52 6.05
N GLU A 38 10.24 -6.67 6.45
CA GLU A 38 10.98 -7.93 6.34
C GLU A 38 10.35 -9.01 7.22
N ALA A 39 10.00 -8.65 8.46
CA ALA A 39 9.37 -9.60 9.40
C ALA A 39 8.06 -10.18 8.86
N ALA A 40 7.25 -9.37 8.15
CA ALA A 40 6.02 -9.83 7.53
C ALA A 40 6.30 -10.76 6.34
N VAL A 41 7.33 -10.50 5.53
CA VAL A 41 7.73 -11.37 4.42
C VAL A 41 8.16 -12.74 4.92
N ASP A 42 8.96 -12.77 5.96
CA ASP A 42 9.46 -14.02 6.57
C ASP A 42 8.33 -14.83 7.22
N ALA A 43 7.42 -14.14 7.92
CA ALA A 43 6.34 -14.80 8.66
C ALA A 43 5.19 -15.30 7.77
N PHE A 44 4.90 -14.60 6.66
CA PHE A 44 3.74 -14.89 5.81
C PHE A 44 4.10 -15.08 4.32
N PRO A 45 5.09 -15.92 3.98
CA PRO A 45 5.62 -16.03 2.62
C PRO A 45 4.56 -16.45 1.57
N GLN A 46 3.45 -17.07 1.98
CA GLN A 46 2.34 -17.43 1.11
C GLN A 46 1.54 -16.20 0.60
N LEU A 47 1.68 -15.05 1.26
CA LEU A 47 0.97 -13.82 0.91
C LEU A 47 1.81 -12.85 0.05
N HIS A 48 3.08 -13.19 -0.21
CA HIS A 48 3.97 -12.37 -1.02
C HIS A 48 4.15 -13.00 -2.39
N LEU A 49 3.76 -12.27 -3.43
CA LEU A 49 3.78 -12.74 -4.81
C LEU A 49 4.87 -12.03 -5.61
N VAL A 50 5.58 -12.79 -6.43
CA VAL A 50 6.53 -12.28 -7.41
C VAL A 50 6.16 -12.78 -8.80
N VAL A 51 6.23 -11.88 -9.79
CA VAL A 51 6.00 -12.20 -11.20
C VAL A 51 7.35 -12.28 -11.88
N MET A 52 7.65 -13.44 -12.45
CA MET A 52 8.89 -13.74 -13.18
C MET A 52 8.64 -13.78 -14.68
N GLU A 53 9.57 -13.18 -15.45
CA GLU A 53 9.69 -13.34 -16.90
C GLU A 53 11.11 -13.85 -17.22
N GLY A 54 11.20 -15.17 -17.45
CA GLY A 54 12.51 -15.83 -17.44
C GLY A 54 13.14 -15.73 -16.04
N GLU A 55 14.34 -15.15 -15.97
CA GLU A 55 15.06 -14.94 -14.71
C GLU A 55 14.79 -13.55 -14.07
N ALA A 56 14.08 -12.67 -14.76
CA ALA A 56 13.82 -11.32 -14.29
C ALA A 56 12.52 -11.24 -13.48
N ALA A 57 12.57 -10.63 -12.30
CA ALA A 57 11.38 -10.24 -11.55
C ALA A 57 10.82 -8.92 -12.11
N VAL A 58 9.56 -8.92 -12.56
CA VAL A 58 8.94 -7.77 -13.23
C VAL A 58 7.83 -7.11 -12.43
N ALA A 59 7.26 -7.81 -11.43
CA ALA A 59 6.29 -7.24 -10.50
C ALA A 59 6.26 -8.03 -9.18
N ARG A 60 5.86 -7.36 -8.11
CA ARG A 60 5.62 -7.99 -6.80
C ARG A 60 4.36 -7.47 -6.14
N LEU A 61 3.80 -8.27 -5.24
CA LEU A 61 2.70 -7.89 -4.37
C LEU A 61 3.02 -8.32 -2.96
N HIS A 62 2.81 -7.40 -2.05
CA HIS A 62 2.96 -7.59 -0.62
C HIS A 62 1.59 -7.53 0.04
N ALA A 63 1.25 -8.53 0.85
CA ALA A 63 0.02 -8.58 1.62
C ALA A 63 0.27 -9.23 2.98
N VAL A 64 -0.60 -8.95 3.94
CA VAL A 64 -0.48 -9.41 5.32
C VAL A 64 -1.83 -9.90 5.85
N PRO A 65 -1.85 -10.81 6.85
CA PRO A 65 -3.07 -11.13 7.58
C PRO A 65 -3.62 -9.87 8.25
N PHE A 66 -4.95 -9.77 8.39
CA PHE A 66 -5.58 -8.58 8.94
C PHE A 66 -6.86 -8.94 9.71
N GLY A 67 -6.92 -8.62 10.99
CA GLY A 67 -7.99 -9.06 11.88
C GLY A 67 -9.19 -8.11 12.00
N HIS A 68 -9.20 -7.00 11.24
CA HIS A 68 -10.30 -6.04 11.32
C HIS A 68 -11.50 -6.41 10.44
N ALA A 69 -12.68 -6.22 10.97
CA ALA A 69 -13.91 -6.34 10.19
C ALA A 69 -14.10 -5.15 9.25
N LEU A 70 -14.78 -5.36 8.13
CA LEU A 70 -15.09 -4.31 7.16
C LEU A 70 -15.85 -3.10 7.77
N ALA A 71 -16.61 -3.32 8.85
CA ALA A 71 -17.35 -2.27 9.54
C ALA A 71 -16.48 -1.44 10.51
N ASP A 72 -15.25 -1.89 10.81
CA ASP A 72 -14.36 -1.29 11.81
C ASP A 72 -12.93 -1.14 11.25
N LEU A 73 -12.81 -0.56 10.06
CA LEU A 73 -11.52 -0.33 9.43
C LEU A 73 -10.78 0.83 10.11
N PRO A 74 -9.52 0.62 10.52
CA PRO A 74 -8.78 1.63 11.28
C PRO A 74 -8.46 2.86 10.43
N PRO A 75 -8.50 4.07 11.02
CA PRO A 75 -8.09 5.30 10.34
C PRO A 75 -6.59 5.33 10.00
N ARG A 76 -5.79 4.48 10.65
CA ARG A 76 -4.35 4.32 10.45
C ARG A 76 -4.00 3.31 9.35
N GLY A 77 -4.89 3.00 8.47
CA GLY A 77 -4.77 2.27 7.23
C GLY A 77 -3.56 1.33 7.12
N TRP A 78 -2.54 1.77 6.38
CA TRP A 78 -1.32 1.00 6.12
C TRP A 78 -0.52 0.71 7.39
N ASP A 79 -0.30 1.73 8.24
CA ASP A 79 0.41 1.56 9.52
C ASP A 79 -0.26 0.52 10.42
N ALA A 80 -1.59 0.54 10.51
CA ALA A 80 -2.32 -0.43 11.33
C ALA A 80 -2.16 -1.85 10.79
N ALA A 81 -2.25 -2.05 9.49
CA ALA A 81 -2.09 -3.37 8.89
C ALA A 81 -0.66 -3.92 9.09
N MET A 82 0.36 -3.07 8.95
CA MET A 82 1.74 -3.48 9.16
C MET A 82 2.08 -3.74 10.63
N GLN A 83 1.57 -2.92 11.56
CA GLN A 83 1.76 -3.13 13.00
C GLN A 83 1.07 -4.41 13.48
N GLU A 84 -0.09 -4.73 12.94
CA GLU A 84 -0.75 -6.01 13.24
C GLU A 84 0.04 -7.19 12.70
N ALA A 85 0.57 -7.08 11.49
CA ALA A 85 1.43 -8.11 10.90
C ALA A 85 2.72 -8.34 11.73
N GLU A 86 3.38 -7.25 12.19
CA GLU A 86 4.53 -7.31 13.10
C GLU A 86 4.18 -8.07 14.40
N TRP A 87 3.03 -7.75 14.99
CA TRP A 87 2.57 -8.41 16.21
C TRP A 87 2.24 -9.90 15.98
N LEU A 88 1.57 -10.25 14.87
CA LEU A 88 1.28 -11.63 14.51
C LEU A 88 2.56 -12.44 14.23
N ALA A 89 3.52 -11.85 13.51
CA ALA A 89 4.82 -12.45 13.25
C ALA A 89 5.56 -12.77 14.55
N ALA A 90 5.55 -11.82 15.51
CA ALA A 90 6.20 -12.01 16.81
C ALA A 90 5.56 -13.12 17.66
N LYS A 91 4.27 -13.40 17.49
CA LYS A 91 3.59 -14.50 18.18
C LYS A 91 3.98 -15.88 17.66
N GLY A 92 4.35 -16.01 16.38
CA GLY A 92 4.69 -17.28 15.76
C GLY A 92 3.51 -18.25 15.61
N GLU A 93 2.28 -17.78 15.77
CA GLU A 93 1.06 -18.56 15.59
C GLU A 93 0.57 -18.46 14.14
N ALA A 94 -0.11 -19.52 13.66
CA ALA A 94 -0.75 -19.47 12.34
C ALA A 94 -1.88 -18.43 12.34
N PRO A 95 -1.83 -17.41 11.46
CA PRO A 95 -2.83 -16.37 11.44
C PRO A 95 -4.16 -16.85 10.83
N ASP A 96 -5.26 -16.22 11.21
CA ASP A 96 -6.50 -16.30 10.44
C ASP A 96 -6.32 -15.54 9.11
N LEU A 97 -6.52 -16.24 8.00
CA LEU A 97 -6.44 -15.68 6.65
C LEU A 97 -7.82 -15.35 6.07
N SER A 98 -8.87 -15.35 6.87
CA SER A 98 -10.22 -14.97 6.41
C SER A 98 -10.29 -13.52 5.92
N THR A 99 -9.44 -12.66 6.47
CA THR A 99 -9.21 -11.29 6.00
C THR A 99 -7.72 -11.07 5.74
N ILE A 100 -7.40 -10.48 4.58
CA ILE A 100 -6.03 -10.14 4.17
C ILE A 100 -6.00 -8.67 3.76
N SER A 101 -4.96 -7.94 4.15
CA SER A 101 -4.70 -6.58 3.68
C SER A 101 -3.61 -6.56 2.62
N LEU A 102 -3.90 -5.98 1.47
CA LEU A 102 -2.90 -5.59 0.47
C LEU A 102 -2.07 -4.43 1.04
N ILE A 103 -0.75 -4.51 0.88
CA ILE A 103 0.20 -3.51 1.37
C ILE A 103 0.89 -2.79 0.23
N GLU A 104 1.36 -3.53 -0.75
CA GLU A 104 2.03 -2.97 -1.93
C GLU A 104 1.74 -3.82 -3.17
N ALA A 105 1.57 -3.16 -4.32
CA ALA A 105 1.70 -3.77 -5.63
C ALA A 105 2.70 -2.94 -6.43
N ARG A 106 3.84 -3.53 -6.78
CA ARG A 106 4.92 -2.86 -7.48
C ARG A 106 5.19 -3.52 -8.83
N VAL A 107 5.37 -2.70 -9.84
CA VAL A 107 5.77 -3.11 -11.20
C VAL A 107 7.08 -2.42 -11.53
N ALA A 108 8.02 -3.15 -12.11
CA ALA A 108 9.28 -2.59 -12.59
C ALA A 108 9.01 -1.37 -13.49
N VAL A 109 9.83 -0.32 -13.34
CA VAL A 109 9.57 1.00 -13.94
C VAL A 109 9.42 0.92 -15.46
N ASP A 110 10.27 0.15 -16.12
CA ASP A 110 10.32 -0.10 -17.56
C ASP A 110 9.16 -0.98 -18.09
N ARG A 111 8.39 -1.59 -17.18
CA ARG A 111 7.24 -2.48 -17.51
C ARG A 111 5.90 -1.85 -17.17
N ARG A 112 5.88 -0.60 -16.76
CA ARG A 112 4.63 0.13 -16.44
C ARG A 112 3.80 0.37 -17.71
N GLY A 113 2.48 0.38 -17.51
CA GLY A 113 1.55 0.55 -18.63
C GLY A 113 1.14 -0.74 -19.35
N GLU A 114 1.81 -1.87 -19.07
CA GLU A 114 1.52 -3.18 -19.67
C GLU A 114 0.35 -3.93 -18.98
N GLY A 115 -0.31 -3.32 -18.00
CA GLY A 115 -1.41 -3.96 -17.28
C GLY A 115 -1.00 -4.94 -16.18
N LEU A 116 0.30 -5.07 -15.88
CA LEU A 116 0.84 -6.04 -14.93
C LEU A 116 0.26 -5.89 -13.52
N SER A 117 0.04 -4.66 -13.05
CA SER A 117 -0.55 -4.42 -11.72
C SER A 117 -1.98 -4.97 -11.61
N GLY A 118 -2.78 -4.82 -12.66
CA GLY A 118 -4.13 -5.39 -12.72
C GLY A 118 -4.11 -6.92 -12.78
N ALA A 119 -3.22 -7.50 -13.60
CA ALA A 119 -3.04 -8.95 -13.69
C ALA A 119 -2.57 -9.55 -12.37
N LEU A 120 -1.62 -8.89 -11.70
CA LEU A 120 -1.10 -9.31 -10.40
C LEU A 120 -2.19 -9.25 -9.31
N LEU A 121 -2.99 -8.19 -9.28
CA LEU A 121 -4.13 -8.07 -8.36
C LEU A 121 -5.19 -9.15 -8.62
N ALA A 122 -5.49 -9.47 -9.87
CA ALA A 122 -6.41 -10.55 -10.23
C ALA A 122 -5.89 -11.92 -9.75
N GLU A 123 -4.60 -12.19 -9.94
CA GLU A 123 -3.96 -13.42 -9.47
C GLU A 123 -3.92 -13.50 -7.94
N ALA A 124 -3.63 -12.39 -7.24
CA ALA A 124 -3.68 -12.32 -5.79
C ALA A 124 -5.08 -12.66 -5.25
N ARG A 125 -6.14 -12.10 -5.84
CA ARG A 125 -7.53 -12.42 -5.47
C ARG A 125 -7.83 -13.91 -5.60
N ARG A 126 -7.41 -14.52 -6.71
CA ARG A 126 -7.59 -15.97 -6.95
C ARG A 126 -6.85 -16.83 -5.92
N ARG A 127 -5.58 -16.49 -5.65
CA ARG A 127 -4.73 -17.25 -4.71
C ARG A 127 -5.23 -17.11 -3.27
N TYR A 128 -5.57 -15.89 -2.85
CA TYR A 128 -6.03 -15.65 -1.49
C TYR A 128 -7.42 -16.27 -1.24
N ALA A 129 -8.31 -16.26 -2.23
CA ALA A 129 -9.57 -17.00 -2.13
C ALA A 129 -9.32 -18.52 -1.91
N ALA A 130 -8.31 -19.10 -2.57
CA ALA A 130 -7.92 -20.51 -2.37
C ALA A 130 -7.31 -20.78 -0.98
N LEU A 131 -6.75 -19.76 -0.32
CA LEU A 131 -6.29 -19.83 1.08
C LEU A 131 -7.43 -19.63 2.10
N GLY A 132 -8.66 -19.42 1.65
CA GLY A 132 -9.83 -19.21 2.51
C GLY A 132 -10.13 -17.72 2.82
N CYS A 133 -9.42 -16.79 2.18
CA CYS A 133 -9.73 -15.36 2.32
C CYS A 133 -11.12 -15.05 1.76
N ARG A 134 -11.91 -14.35 2.54
CA ARG A 134 -13.25 -13.87 2.19
C ARG A 134 -13.27 -12.38 1.92
N ASP A 135 -12.49 -11.63 2.70
CA ASP A 135 -12.43 -10.18 2.65
C ASP A 135 -10.99 -9.74 2.35
N LEU A 136 -10.72 -9.37 1.08
CA LEU A 136 -9.43 -8.81 0.69
C LEU A 136 -9.54 -7.29 0.73
N LEU A 137 -8.81 -6.67 1.63
CA LEU A 137 -8.78 -5.24 1.87
C LEU A 137 -7.48 -4.64 1.34
N GLY A 138 -7.42 -3.31 1.23
CA GLY A 138 -6.17 -2.60 0.99
C GLY A 138 -6.35 -1.10 1.26
N PRO A 139 -5.44 -0.49 2.05
CA PRO A 139 -5.33 0.96 2.17
C PRO A 139 -4.59 1.49 0.94
N VAL A 140 -5.33 1.66 -0.13
CA VAL A 140 -4.80 2.00 -1.46
C VAL A 140 -4.31 3.44 -1.49
N ARG A 141 -3.06 3.64 -1.92
CA ARG A 141 -2.49 4.94 -2.21
C ARG A 141 -2.92 5.39 -3.61
N PRO A 142 -3.74 6.44 -3.76
CA PRO A 142 -4.13 6.93 -5.08
C PRO A 142 -2.94 7.45 -5.86
N THR A 143 -2.76 6.99 -7.11
CA THR A 143 -1.53 7.25 -7.88
C THR A 143 -1.39 8.65 -8.42
N ARG A 144 -2.47 9.45 -8.47
CA ARG A 144 -2.44 10.83 -8.97
C ARG A 144 -2.87 11.89 -7.95
N LYS A 145 -3.16 11.50 -6.72
CA LYS A 145 -3.57 12.44 -5.66
C LYS A 145 -2.51 13.49 -5.34
N TRP A 146 -1.22 13.14 -5.51
CA TRP A 146 -0.09 14.05 -5.29
C TRP A 146 -0.10 15.28 -6.22
N LEU A 147 -0.81 15.24 -7.34
CA LEU A 147 -1.01 16.39 -8.22
C LEU A 147 -1.94 17.44 -7.60
N GLU A 148 -2.68 17.06 -6.58
CA GLU A 148 -3.66 17.90 -5.88
C GLU A 148 -3.54 17.70 -4.36
N PRO A 149 -2.38 17.96 -3.73
CA PRO A 149 -2.14 17.60 -2.33
C PRO A 149 -3.11 18.28 -1.35
N ARG A 150 -3.62 19.47 -1.70
CA ARG A 150 -4.58 20.22 -0.86
C ARG A 150 -6.03 19.75 -0.99
N THR A 151 -6.36 19.01 -2.02
CA THR A 151 -7.72 18.45 -2.15
C THR A 151 -7.94 17.40 -1.06
N ALA A 152 -9.06 17.47 -0.35
CA ALA A 152 -9.40 16.47 0.67
C ALA A 152 -9.43 15.05 0.06
N ALA A 153 -8.85 14.08 0.76
CA ALA A 153 -8.71 12.71 0.23
C ALA A 153 -10.08 12.07 -0.06
N ASP A 154 -11.10 12.37 0.76
CA ASP A 154 -12.46 11.89 0.58
C ASP A 154 -13.14 12.51 -0.67
N GLU A 155 -12.94 13.80 -0.90
CA GLU A 155 -13.39 14.44 -2.14
C GLU A 155 -12.72 13.82 -3.36
N TYR A 156 -11.38 13.65 -3.32
CA TYR A 156 -10.62 13.06 -4.42
C TYR A 156 -11.06 11.63 -4.74
N ALA A 157 -11.21 10.80 -3.71
CA ALA A 157 -11.56 9.39 -3.85
C ALA A 157 -12.96 9.16 -4.46
N ARG A 158 -13.89 10.11 -4.27
CA ARG A 158 -15.25 10.04 -4.82
C ARG A 158 -15.38 10.53 -6.26
N ARG A 159 -14.34 11.14 -6.82
CA ARG A 159 -14.40 11.65 -8.19
C ARG A 159 -14.47 10.50 -9.19
N VAL A 160 -15.46 10.57 -10.04
CA VAL A 160 -15.69 9.58 -11.10
C VAL A 160 -15.64 10.25 -12.48
N ARG A 161 -15.33 9.45 -13.47
CA ARG A 161 -15.37 9.79 -14.88
C ARG A 161 -16.81 9.66 -15.42
N GLU A 162 -17.01 10.02 -16.68
CA GLU A 162 -18.31 9.84 -17.37
C GLU A 162 -18.78 8.38 -17.39
N ASP A 163 -17.83 7.42 -17.40
CA ASP A 163 -18.12 5.98 -17.35
C ASP A 163 -18.46 5.47 -15.92
N GLY A 164 -18.56 6.37 -14.93
CA GLY A 164 -18.84 6.04 -13.52
C GLY A 164 -17.67 5.45 -12.75
N LEU A 165 -16.51 5.24 -13.38
CA LEU A 165 -15.34 4.69 -12.73
C LEU A 165 -14.47 5.79 -12.08
N PRO A 166 -13.67 5.48 -11.03
CA PRO A 166 -12.80 6.45 -10.37
C PRO A 166 -11.88 7.19 -11.35
N VAL A 167 -11.67 8.48 -11.11
CA VAL A 167 -10.70 9.30 -11.86
C VAL A 167 -9.28 8.79 -11.64
N ASP A 168 -8.94 8.41 -10.41
CA ASP A 168 -7.61 7.85 -10.11
C ASP A 168 -7.40 6.50 -10.80
N PRO A 169 -6.26 6.32 -11.51
CA PRO A 169 -6.00 5.09 -12.27
C PRO A 169 -5.94 3.83 -11.41
N TRP A 170 -5.39 3.93 -10.19
CA TRP A 170 -5.21 2.76 -9.35
C TRP A 170 -6.51 2.38 -8.63
N LEU A 171 -7.25 3.35 -8.10
CA LEU A 171 -8.60 3.10 -7.60
C LEU A 171 -9.50 2.50 -8.68
N ARG A 172 -9.39 3.00 -9.92
CA ARG A 172 -10.12 2.46 -11.07
C ARG A 172 -9.74 1.02 -11.39
N ALA A 173 -8.45 0.65 -11.30
CA ALA A 173 -8.01 -0.72 -11.51
C ALA A 173 -8.65 -1.67 -10.48
N HIS A 174 -8.68 -1.29 -9.22
CA HIS A 174 -9.38 -2.03 -8.17
C HIS A 174 -10.88 -2.20 -8.46
N VAL A 175 -11.56 -1.10 -8.82
CA VAL A 175 -13.01 -1.13 -9.10
C VAL A 175 -13.34 -1.99 -10.32
N ARG A 176 -12.52 -1.94 -11.38
CA ARG A 176 -12.70 -2.81 -12.56
C ARG A 176 -12.56 -4.30 -12.25
N LEU A 177 -11.81 -4.64 -11.22
CA LEU A 177 -11.67 -6.01 -10.73
C LEU A 177 -12.70 -6.37 -9.64
N GLY A 178 -13.78 -5.58 -9.52
CA GLY A 178 -14.86 -5.82 -8.55
C GLY A 178 -14.56 -5.31 -7.14
N GLY A 179 -13.50 -4.50 -6.98
CA GLY A 179 -13.22 -3.80 -5.73
C GLY A 179 -14.24 -2.68 -5.48
N ARG A 180 -14.50 -2.41 -4.22
CA ARG A 180 -15.37 -1.33 -3.76
C ARG A 180 -14.60 -0.37 -2.87
N ILE A 181 -14.66 0.92 -3.16
CA ILE A 181 -14.17 1.97 -2.26
C ILE A 181 -15.06 1.98 -1.02
N VAL A 182 -14.47 1.89 0.17
CA VAL A 182 -15.19 1.83 1.44
C VAL A 182 -15.16 3.17 2.13
N GLN A 183 -13.97 3.63 2.50
CA GLN A 183 -13.75 4.88 3.22
C GLN A 183 -12.31 5.36 3.07
N VAL A 184 -12.02 6.58 3.48
CA VAL A 184 -10.65 7.07 3.62
C VAL A 184 -10.05 6.59 4.93
N ALA A 185 -8.77 6.23 4.91
CA ALA A 185 -7.90 6.07 6.07
C ALA A 185 -7.06 7.35 6.19
N PRO A 186 -7.49 8.35 6.97
CA PRO A 186 -6.88 9.68 6.95
C PRO A 186 -5.49 9.76 7.58
N LEU A 187 -5.11 8.77 8.37
CA LEU A 187 -3.85 8.68 9.12
C LEU A 187 -3.07 7.43 8.70
N SER A 188 -3.11 7.07 7.41
CA SER A 188 -2.67 5.76 6.93
C SER A 188 -1.18 5.50 7.14
N MET A 189 -0.35 6.51 6.90
CA MET A 189 1.08 6.49 7.22
C MET A 189 1.46 7.80 7.91
N THR A 190 2.38 7.73 8.88
CA THR A 190 2.82 8.91 9.63
C THR A 190 4.34 8.96 9.68
N ILE A 191 4.93 9.96 9.01
CA ILE A 191 6.37 10.12 8.87
C ILE A 191 6.80 11.40 9.61
N PRO A 192 7.29 11.29 10.85
CA PRO A 192 7.84 12.41 11.60
C PRO A 192 9.31 12.62 11.25
N GLY A 193 9.79 13.84 11.45
CA GLY A 193 11.21 14.14 11.34
C GLY A 193 11.55 15.53 11.85
N THR A 194 12.83 15.79 12.09
CA THR A 194 13.35 17.13 12.34
C THR A 194 13.34 17.95 11.05
N LEU A 195 13.40 19.26 11.16
CA LEU A 195 13.50 20.15 9.99
C LEU A 195 14.76 19.87 9.15
N ALA A 196 15.85 19.45 9.80
CA ALA A 196 17.08 19.09 9.12
C ALA A 196 16.89 17.82 8.27
N GLN A 197 16.22 16.80 8.81
CA GLN A 197 15.88 15.57 8.07
C GLN A 197 14.96 15.87 6.87
N TRP A 198 13.93 16.67 7.08
CA TRP A 198 13.02 17.05 5.98
C TRP A 198 13.71 17.84 4.86
N ARG A 199 14.69 18.70 5.20
CA ARG A 199 15.55 19.37 4.18
C ARG A 199 16.36 18.36 3.39
N GLU A 200 16.96 17.38 4.06
CA GLU A 200 17.73 16.31 3.42
C GLU A 200 16.86 15.45 2.49
N TRP A 201 15.68 15.05 2.96
CA TRP A 201 14.79 14.14 2.21
C TRP A 201 14.13 14.78 1.00
N THR A 202 13.92 16.10 1.02
CA THR A 202 13.13 16.80 -0.01
C THR A 202 13.89 17.86 -0.79
N GLY A 203 15.02 18.36 -0.27
CA GLY A 203 15.72 19.51 -0.82
C GLY A 203 15.02 20.86 -0.60
N LEU A 204 13.89 20.89 0.12
CA LEU A 204 13.14 22.13 0.41
C LEU A 204 13.63 22.79 1.69
N PRO A 205 13.47 24.11 1.86
CA PRO A 205 14.09 24.86 2.97
C PRO A 205 13.46 24.59 4.34
N PHE A 206 12.19 24.21 4.43
CA PHE A 206 11.47 23.99 5.71
C PHE A 206 11.77 25.10 6.72
N ASP A 207 11.54 26.37 6.31
CA ASP A 207 11.87 27.59 7.05
C ASP A 207 10.64 28.46 7.38
N VAL A 208 9.44 27.91 7.15
CA VAL A 208 8.15 28.53 7.47
C VAL A 208 7.25 27.57 8.23
N ASP A 209 6.52 28.09 9.20
CA ASP A 209 5.48 27.30 9.90
C ASP A 209 4.29 26.99 9.00
N GLY A 210 3.63 25.88 9.28
CA GLY A 210 2.38 25.52 8.63
C GLY A 210 2.52 24.38 7.62
N SER A 211 1.96 24.54 6.42
CA SER A 211 1.83 23.45 5.45
C SER A 211 2.77 23.64 4.27
N VAL A 212 3.68 22.68 4.07
CA VAL A 212 4.63 22.64 2.95
C VAL A 212 4.28 21.49 2.01
N GLU A 213 4.07 21.78 0.72
CA GLU A 213 3.88 20.74 -0.30
C GLU A 213 5.22 20.14 -0.69
N VAL A 214 5.28 18.80 -0.74
CA VAL A 214 6.44 18.04 -1.17
C VAL A 214 6.10 17.21 -2.40
N GLU A 215 7.06 17.03 -3.29
CA GLU A 215 6.86 16.23 -4.50
C GLU A 215 6.49 14.80 -4.14
N GLY A 216 5.43 14.29 -4.75
CA GLY A 216 4.91 12.94 -4.50
C GLY A 216 4.07 12.80 -3.22
N GLY A 217 3.97 13.84 -2.37
CA GLY A 217 3.10 13.83 -1.18
C GLY A 217 1.62 13.91 -1.53
N LEU A 218 0.79 13.04 -0.94
CA LEU A 218 -0.67 13.11 -1.14
C LEU A 218 -1.33 14.22 -0.33
N ALA A 219 -0.64 14.73 0.67
CA ALA A 219 -1.04 15.86 1.51
C ALA A 219 0.19 16.74 1.80
N PRO A 220 0.03 17.98 2.23
CA PRO A 220 1.15 18.79 2.69
C PRO A 220 1.76 18.23 3.98
N VAL A 221 3.06 18.47 4.17
CA VAL A 221 3.78 18.25 5.43
C VAL A 221 3.45 19.39 6.40
N HIS A 222 3.17 19.09 7.65
CA HIS A 222 2.98 20.05 8.71
C HIS A 222 4.32 20.39 9.37
N VAL A 223 4.65 21.68 9.42
CA VAL A 223 5.92 22.22 9.92
C VAL A 223 5.69 23.03 11.19
N ASP A 224 6.48 22.75 12.22
CA ASP A 224 6.55 23.50 13.48
C ASP A 224 8.01 23.89 13.75
N LEU A 225 8.34 25.14 13.43
CA LEU A 225 9.70 25.68 13.58
C LEU A 225 10.13 25.77 15.03
N ALA A 226 9.19 26.11 15.92
CA ALA A 226 9.49 26.31 17.33
C ALA A 226 9.95 25.03 18.03
N ASN A 227 9.47 23.88 17.55
CA ASN A 227 9.78 22.55 18.11
C ASN A 227 10.77 21.75 17.25
N ASP A 228 11.39 22.35 16.23
CA ASP A 228 12.27 21.67 15.25
C ASP A 228 11.65 20.37 14.71
N HIS A 229 10.39 20.44 14.27
CA HIS A 229 9.61 19.26 13.91
C HIS A 229 8.79 19.50 12.64
N ALA A 230 8.71 18.45 11.81
CA ALA A 230 7.72 18.38 10.76
C ALA A 230 7.17 16.95 10.64
N VAL A 231 5.92 16.82 10.22
CA VAL A 231 5.25 15.55 10.09
C VAL A 231 4.43 15.49 8.80
N TYR A 232 4.62 14.41 8.07
CA TYR A 232 3.77 14.03 6.96
C TYR A 232 2.75 13.00 7.44
N VAL A 233 1.48 13.24 7.12
CA VAL A 233 0.39 12.31 7.40
C VAL A 233 -0.27 11.97 6.08
N GLU A 234 -0.05 10.75 5.60
CA GLU A 234 -0.58 10.29 4.32
C GLU A 234 -1.99 9.71 4.47
N PRO A 235 -2.98 10.20 3.71
CA PRO A 235 -4.27 9.55 3.60
C PRO A 235 -4.24 8.47 2.51
N ASN A 236 -4.78 7.29 2.82
CA ASN A 236 -5.08 6.28 1.81
C ASN A 236 -6.59 6.00 1.72
N VAL A 237 -6.98 5.13 0.80
CA VAL A 237 -8.38 4.79 0.56
C VAL A 237 -8.56 3.30 0.77
N TRP A 238 -9.37 2.92 1.76
CA TRP A 238 -9.75 1.53 1.94
C TRP A 238 -10.59 1.03 0.78
N VAL A 239 -10.08 0.00 0.12
CA VAL A 239 -10.78 -0.74 -0.93
C VAL A 239 -11.00 -2.16 -0.46
N HIS A 240 -12.19 -2.69 -0.70
CA HIS A 240 -12.59 -4.06 -0.36
C HIS A 240 -12.91 -4.86 -1.60
N HIS A 241 -12.36 -6.07 -1.69
CA HIS A 241 -12.75 -7.11 -2.64
C HIS A 241 -13.41 -8.25 -1.89
N ASP A 242 -14.68 -8.50 -2.15
CA ASP A 242 -15.37 -9.70 -1.70
C ASP A 242 -14.89 -10.90 -2.51
N LEU A 243 -14.30 -11.88 -1.82
CA LEU A 243 -13.78 -13.10 -2.44
C LEU A 243 -14.67 -14.32 -2.15
N ARG A 244 -15.81 -14.13 -1.49
CA ARG A 244 -16.77 -15.22 -1.27
C ARG A 244 -17.30 -15.70 -2.61
N PRO A 245 -17.53 -17.04 -2.75
CA PRO A 245 -18.21 -17.56 -3.93
C PRO A 245 -19.55 -16.85 -4.10
N LEU A 246 -19.88 -16.48 -5.34
CA LEU A 246 -21.22 -15.97 -5.63
C LEU A 246 -22.23 -17.04 -5.18
N ALA A 247 -23.22 -16.63 -4.38
CA ALA A 247 -24.34 -17.51 -4.04
C ALA A 247 -25.02 -17.86 -5.36
N GLY A 248 -25.00 -19.15 -5.72
CA GLY A 248 -25.61 -19.71 -6.92
C GLY A 248 -27.13 -19.59 -6.93
#